data_873160bb4706eba9b6bc10a2e361deea
#
_entry.id   873160bb4706eba9b6bc10a2e361deea
#
_cell.length_a   1.000
_cell.length_b   1.000
_cell.length_c   1.000
_cell.angle_alpha   90.00
_cell.angle_beta   90.00
_cell.angle_gamma   90.00
#
_symmetry.space_group_name_H-M   'P 1'
#
loop_
_entity.id
_entity.type
_entity.pdbx_description
1 polymer ?
#
loop_
_entity_poly.entity_id
_entity_poly.type
_entity_poly.pdbx_seq_one_letter_code
_entity_poly.pdbx_strand_id
1 'polypeptide(L)'
;MRVDRIRALALGACALLVVVVPGRGQAGEEKQGTGSAARHIQQDRLWGTLQKLGEFGKNPEGGVSRVGFTEADIAGRAYVMGLMREAGLDVRVDAAGNIFGHRAGSENLPVLLFGSHIDSVPHGGNFDGDVGSLSAIDVIRALNEGHIKTRHPIEVVIWTNEEGGRFYAGLFGSSAAAGILPADIADRQDENGEKLRDWLTRMGGDASRIGAARIAPGSVAGYLELHIEQGAVLDEAKVPIGVVQGIVGISLRTCTATGFANHAGTTPMNRRKDALAAASRAVLAVREEVRAEPGRQVGTVGWMKVEPGASNVIPGRVTFPVELRDLDAGKIDRVAARILQRFEVISREENVPISCTTPDLHAPALTTSAFREAIRASAGEAGLATLDLPSGAGHDAQNVALFAPVGMIFVPSRGGISHSPLEYTSPEQVANGAEVLYRTLVRLDAQPDLSIGNR
;
A
#
# COMPACT_ATOMS: atom_id res chain seq x y z
N MET A 1 2.78 -52.15 -43.60
CA MET A 1 3.19 -53.57 -43.39
C MET A 1 3.41 -53.78 -41.90
N ARG A 2 2.61 -54.73 -41.31
CA ARG A 2 2.70 -55.42 -40.00
C ARG A 2 2.64 -54.49 -38.76
N VAL A 3 1.56 -54.38 -37.99
CA VAL A 3 0.60 -55.31 -37.30
C VAL A 3 1.27 -56.12 -36.18
N ASP A 4 0.60 -56.01 -34.99
CA ASP A 4 0.50 -56.92 -33.84
C ASP A 4 1.56 -56.72 -32.72
N ARG A 5 1.24 -56.71 -31.43
CA ARG A 5 0.23 -57.52 -30.68
C ARG A 5 -0.05 -56.93 -29.29
N ILE A 6 -1.31 -57.00 -28.98
CA ILE A 6 -1.95 -56.92 -27.65
C ILE A 6 -1.43 -58.04 -26.72
N ARG A 7 -1.21 -57.73 -25.43
CA ARG A 7 -1.34 -58.70 -24.34
C ARG A 7 -2.13 -58.12 -23.19
N ALA A 8 -3.33 -58.62 -23.04
CA ALA A 8 -4.18 -58.52 -21.86
C ALA A 8 -3.66 -59.44 -20.75
N LEU A 9 -3.71 -59.03 -19.52
CA LEU A 9 -3.61 -59.88 -18.35
C LEU A 9 -4.80 -59.62 -17.45
N ALA A 10 -5.43 -60.74 -17.09
CA ALA A 10 -6.72 -60.86 -16.47
C ALA A 10 -6.70 -60.69 -14.95
N LEU A 11 -7.85 -60.26 -14.47
CA LEU A 11 -8.36 -60.12 -13.12
C LEU A 11 -8.07 -61.30 -12.16
N GLY A 12 -7.75 -60.95 -10.91
CA GLY A 12 -7.97 -61.77 -9.72
C GLY A 12 -8.82 -61.00 -8.74
N ALA A 13 -10.09 -61.32 -8.63
CA ALA A 13 -11.00 -60.80 -7.62
C ALA A 13 -10.88 -61.64 -6.34
N CYS A 14 -10.44 -60.99 -5.24
CA CYS A 14 -10.54 -61.56 -3.89
C CYS A 14 -11.67 -60.85 -3.16
N ALA A 15 -12.78 -61.53 -2.96
CA ALA A 15 -13.89 -61.06 -2.13
C ALA A 15 -13.57 -61.33 -0.66
N LEU A 16 -13.41 -60.27 0.13
CA LEU A 16 -13.38 -60.33 1.60
C LEU A 16 -14.78 -60.06 2.14
N LEU A 17 -15.34 -61.05 2.77
CA LEU A 17 -16.57 -60.93 3.57
C LEU A 17 -16.26 -60.15 4.85
N VAL A 18 -16.81 -58.95 5.02
CA VAL A 18 -16.78 -58.20 6.28
C VAL A 18 -18.07 -58.48 7.04
N VAL A 19 -17.93 -59.12 8.19
CA VAL A 19 -19.03 -59.32 9.14
C VAL A 19 -19.22 -58.02 9.92
N VAL A 20 -20.38 -57.40 9.77
CA VAL A 20 -20.77 -56.21 10.53
C VAL A 20 -21.37 -56.64 11.88
N VAL A 21 -20.71 -56.33 12.96
CA VAL A 21 -21.25 -56.42 14.31
C VAL A 21 -21.85 -55.05 14.68
N PRO A 22 -23.09 -54.93 15.13
CA PRO A 22 -23.66 -53.65 15.53
C PRO A 22 -23.12 -53.26 16.93
N GLY A 23 -22.19 -52.30 16.95
CA GLY A 23 -21.76 -51.59 18.16
C GLY A 23 -22.79 -50.54 18.57
N ARG A 24 -23.22 -50.56 19.84
CA ARG A 24 -24.09 -49.61 20.46
C ARG A 24 -23.45 -48.19 20.42
N GLY A 25 -24.21 -47.23 19.84
CA GLY A 25 -23.80 -45.84 19.77
C GLY A 25 -23.63 -45.22 21.18
N GLN A 26 -22.45 -44.69 21.42
CA GLN A 26 -22.30 -43.55 22.34
C GLN A 26 -22.57 -42.29 21.57
N ALA A 27 -23.56 -41.51 22.04
CA ALA A 27 -23.81 -40.14 21.58
C ALA A 27 -22.53 -39.36 21.79
N GLY A 28 -21.81 -39.03 20.70
CA GLY A 28 -20.73 -38.08 20.72
C GLY A 28 -21.34 -36.69 20.97
N GLU A 29 -20.87 -36.04 22.00
CA GLU A 29 -21.10 -34.61 22.24
C GLU A 29 -20.68 -33.86 20.95
N GLU A 30 -21.63 -33.25 20.30
CA GLU A 30 -21.37 -32.19 19.32
C GLU A 30 -20.53 -31.14 20.06
N LYS A 31 -19.27 -31.01 19.67
CA LYS A 31 -18.49 -29.84 20.00
C LYS A 31 -19.27 -28.65 19.45
N GLN A 32 -19.97 -27.95 20.33
CA GLN A 32 -20.49 -26.62 20.04
C GLN A 32 -19.34 -25.82 19.45
N GLY A 33 -19.50 -25.43 18.19
CA GLY A 33 -18.60 -24.51 17.53
C GLY A 33 -18.45 -23.28 18.41
N THR A 34 -17.22 -22.88 18.65
CA THR A 34 -16.89 -21.61 19.30
C THR A 34 -17.65 -20.52 18.56
N GLY A 35 -18.69 -19.98 19.21
CA GLY A 35 -19.54 -18.96 18.61
C GLY A 35 -18.63 -17.82 18.11
N SER A 36 -18.72 -17.53 16.81
CA SER A 36 -18.12 -16.33 16.24
C SER A 36 -18.62 -15.15 17.08
N ALA A 37 -17.69 -14.41 17.70
CA ALA A 37 -18.07 -13.22 18.44
C ALA A 37 -18.88 -12.30 17.53
N ALA A 38 -19.97 -11.72 18.07
CA ALA A 38 -20.86 -10.89 17.28
C ALA A 38 -20.06 -9.78 16.55
N ARG A 39 -20.31 -9.62 15.26
CA ARG A 39 -19.68 -8.60 14.43
C ARG A 39 -20.26 -7.23 14.77
N HIS A 40 -19.39 -6.23 14.94
CA HIS A 40 -19.81 -4.84 15.27
C HIS A 40 -20.04 -4.02 14.00
N ILE A 41 -19.31 -4.34 12.93
CA ILE A 41 -19.39 -3.64 11.64
C ILE A 41 -20.56 -4.17 10.80
N GLN A 42 -21.38 -3.26 10.28
CA GLN A 42 -22.49 -3.60 9.39
C GLN A 42 -22.02 -3.64 7.93
N GLN A 43 -21.77 -4.85 7.41
CA GLN A 43 -21.20 -5.08 6.09
C GLN A 43 -21.94 -4.35 4.98
N ASP A 44 -23.26 -4.46 4.93
CA ASP A 44 -24.06 -3.89 3.85
C ASP A 44 -24.05 -2.36 3.86
N ARG A 45 -24.03 -1.75 5.07
CA ARG A 45 -23.89 -0.31 5.23
C ARG A 45 -22.54 0.18 4.70
N LEU A 46 -21.45 -0.45 5.16
CA LEU A 46 -20.10 -0.09 4.74
C LEU A 46 -19.92 -0.29 3.22
N TRP A 47 -20.39 -1.41 2.69
CA TRP A 47 -20.35 -1.67 1.25
C TRP A 47 -21.15 -0.63 0.46
N GLY A 48 -22.36 -0.27 0.90
CA GLY A 48 -23.19 0.76 0.28
C GLY A 48 -22.51 2.13 0.23
N THR A 49 -21.79 2.52 1.30
CA THR A 49 -21.05 3.79 1.33
C THR A 49 -19.84 3.77 0.38
N LEU A 50 -19.12 2.65 0.26
CA LEU A 50 -18.06 2.45 -0.72
C LEU A 50 -18.57 2.57 -2.16
N GLN A 51 -19.66 1.87 -2.48
CA GLN A 51 -20.26 1.95 -3.81
C GLN A 51 -20.71 3.38 -4.14
N LYS A 52 -21.25 4.11 -3.15
CA LYS A 52 -21.66 5.51 -3.35
C LYS A 52 -20.48 6.44 -3.55
N LEU A 53 -19.37 6.25 -2.82
CA LEU A 53 -18.15 7.03 -3.02
C LEU A 53 -17.59 6.80 -4.43
N GLY A 54 -17.68 5.58 -4.95
CA GLY A 54 -17.27 5.23 -6.32
C GLY A 54 -18.05 5.93 -7.44
N GLU A 55 -19.17 6.57 -7.16
CA GLU A 55 -19.87 7.37 -8.17
C GLU A 55 -19.18 8.73 -8.44
N PHE A 56 -18.37 9.24 -7.49
CA PHE A 56 -17.61 10.47 -7.67
C PHE A 56 -16.30 10.18 -8.43
N GLY A 57 -16.22 10.64 -9.66
CA GLY A 57 -15.12 10.37 -10.58
C GLY A 57 -15.24 9.06 -11.36
N LYS A 58 -16.41 8.42 -11.38
CA LYS A 58 -16.66 7.19 -12.12
C LYS A 58 -16.38 7.34 -13.62
N ASN A 59 -15.60 6.42 -14.17
CA ASN A 59 -15.29 6.37 -15.60
C ASN A 59 -16.34 5.56 -16.37
N PRO A 60 -16.62 5.92 -17.63
CA PRO A 60 -17.55 5.17 -18.50
C PRO A 60 -17.14 3.69 -18.68
N GLU A 61 -15.83 3.43 -18.75
CA GLU A 61 -15.25 2.09 -18.95
C GLU A 61 -15.09 1.30 -17.64
N GLY A 62 -15.53 1.87 -16.53
CA GLY A 62 -15.34 1.33 -15.18
C GLY A 62 -14.16 1.97 -14.45
N GLY A 63 -14.09 1.70 -13.13
CA GLY A 63 -13.13 2.34 -12.24
C GLY A 63 -13.42 3.80 -11.95
N VAL A 64 -12.51 4.45 -11.25
CA VAL A 64 -12.66 5.80 -10.72
C VAL A 64 -11.45 6.65 -11.09
N SER A 65 -11.70 7.92 -11.43
CA SER A 65 -10.69 8.98 -11.57
C SER A 65 -11.07 10.14 -10.64
N ARG A 66 -10.99 9.90 -9.34
CA ARG A 66 -11.15 10.90 -8.28
C ARG A 66 -9.77 11.46 -7.89
N VAL A 67 -9.04 11.93 -8.89
CA VAL A 67 -7.70 12.46 -8.69
C VAL A 67 -7.71 13.62 -7.72
N GLY A 68 -6.77 13.64 -6.79
CA GLY A 68 -6.64 14.71 -5.80
C GLY A 68 -6.60 16.11 -6.45
N PHE A 69 -7.21 17.10 -5.81
CA PHE A 69 -7.33 18.46 -6.32
C PHE A 69 -8.14 18.56 -7.64
N THR A 70 -9.23 17.77 -7.76
CA THR A 70 -10.19 17.88 -8.88
C THR A 70 -11.61 18.11 -8.37
N GLU A 71 -12.55 18.41 -9.29
CA GLU A 71 -13.98 18.52 -8.94
C GLU A 71 -14.55 17.21 -8.37
N ALA A 72 -14.09 16.07 -8.91
CA ALA A 72 -14.50 14.77 -8.42
C ALA A 72 -14.03 14.52 -6.97
N ASP A 73 -12.81 14.91 -6.65
CA ASP A 73 -12.27 14.86 -5.29
C ASP A 73 -13.06 15.79 -4.36
N ILE A 74 -13.30 17.04 -4.74
CA ILE A 74 -14.13 17.98 -3.94
C ILE A 74 -15.51 17.39 -3.65
N ALA A 75 -16.15 16.77 -4.64
CA ALA A 75 -17.47 16.16 -4.47
C ALA A 75 -17.41 14.91 -3.55
N GLY A 76 -16.40 14.04 -3.71
CA GLY A 76 -16.17 12.89 -2.84
C GLY A 76 -15.88 13.32 -1.40
N ARG A 77 -15.06 14.34 -1.18
CA ARG A 77 -14.78 14.94 0.13
C ARG A 77 -16.03 15.48 0.80
N ALA A 78 -16.90 16.19 0.04
CA ALA A 78 -18.15 16.69 0.57
C ALA A 78 -19.06 15.55 1.05
N TYR A 79 -19.14 14.45 0.28
CA TYR A 79 -19.87 13.24 0.67
C TYR A 79 -19.33 12.63 1.97
N VAL A 80 -18.00 12.43 2.05
CA VAL A 80 -17.34 11.83 3.22
C VAL A 80 -17.49 12.71 4.46
N MET A 81 -17.36 14.04 4.35
CA MET A 81 -17.63 14.97 5.45
C MET A 81 -19.10 14.90 5.92
N GLY A 82 -20.04 14.63 5.00
CA GLY A 82 -21.44 14.37 5.34
C GLY A 82 -21.57 13.13 6.22
N LEU A 83 -20.97 12.01 5.81
CA LEU A 83 -20.98 10.75 6.57
C LEU A 83 -20.33 10.89 7.96
N MET A 84 -19.23 11.66 8.06
CA MET A 84 -18.58 11.94 9.34
C MET A 84 -19.52 12.72 10.31
N ARG A 85 -20.22 13.75 9.81
CA ARG A 85 -21.21 14.50 10.61
C ARG A 85 -22.39 13.64 11.02
N GLU A 86 -22.91 12.81 10.12
CA GLU A 86 -23.97 11.84 10.41
C GLU A 86 -23.55 10.83 11.49
N ALA A 87 -22.25 10.45 11.52
CA ALA A 87 -21.67 9.62 12.57
C ALA A 87 -21.43 10.37 13.89
N GLY A 88 -21.77 11.67 13.97
CA GLY A 88 -21.65 12.48 15.19
C GLY A 88 -20.25 13.05 15.44
N LEU A 89 -19.40 13.12 14.40
CA LEU A 89 -18.08 13.74 14.49
C LEU A 89 -18.15 15.26 14.32
N ASP A 90 -17.33 15.99 15.07
CA ASP A 90 -17.03 17.40 14.80
C ASP A 90 -16.00 17.49 13.68
N VAL A 91 -16.42 17.99 12.51
CA VAL A 91 -15.65 17.93 11.26
C VAL A 91 -14.99 19.24 10.95
N ARG A 92 -13.66 19.22 10.79
CA ARG A 92 -12.82 20.36 10.36
C ARG A 92 -11.96 19.99 9.16
N VAL A 93 -11.54 21.02 8.41
CA VAL A 93 -10.52 20.92 7.37
C VAL A 93 -9.33 21.74 7.85
N ASP A 94 -8.12 21.17 7.75
CA ASP A 94 -6.89 21.88 8.13
C ASP A 94 -6.32 22.74 6.98
N ALA A 95 -5.22 23.42 7.23
CA ALA A 95 -4.59 24.29 6.22
C ALA A 95 -4.05 23.53 4.99
N ALA A 96 -3.74 22.23 5.11
CA ALA A 96 -3.34 21.35 4.01
C ALA A 96 -4.53 20.67 3.33
N GLY A 97 -5.75 21.00 3.73
CA GLY A 97 -6.95 20.38 3.20
C GLY A 97 -7.30 19.01 3.82
N ASN A 98 -6.52 18.48 4.76
CA ASN A 98 -6.88 17.23 5.44
C ASN A 98 -8.21 17.40 6.18
N ILE A 99 -9.06 16.39 6.09
CA ILE A 99 -10.34 16.37 6.81
C ILE A 99 -10.15 15.60 8.10
N PHE A 100 -10.52 16.21 9.23
CA PHE A 100 -10.54 15.56 10.53
C PHE A 100 -11.95 15.54 11.11
N GLY A 101 -12.36 14.40 11.63
CA GLY A 101 -13.59 14.24 12.37
C GLY A 101 -13.30 13.86 13.81
N HIS A 102 -13.54 14.75 14.75
CA HIS A 102 -13.22 14.60 16.15
C HIS A 102 -14.38 14.01 16.97
N ARG A 103 -14.08 13.09 17.89
CA ARG A 103 -14.96 12.56 18.93
C ARG A 103 -14.25 12.65 20.28
N ALA A 104 -14.86 13.31 21.24
CA ALA A 104 -14.28 13.49 22.57
C ALA A 104 -14.09 12.14 23.29
N GLY A 105 -12.96 12.03 24.01
CA GLY A 105 -12.71 10.97 24.98
C GLY A 105 -13.23 11.31 26.37
N SER A 106 -13.15 10.38 27.29
CA SER A 106 -13.49 10.58 28.71
C SER A 106 -12.34 11.13 29.53
N GLU A 107 -11.12 11.07 29.00
CA GLU A 107 -9.89 11.53 29.65
C GLU A 107 -9.14 12.54 28.74
N ASN A 108 -8.30 13.40 29.32
CA ASN A 108 -7.46 14.32 28.58
C ASN A 108 -6.15 13.62 28.17
N LEU A 109 -6.25 12.73 27.19
CA LEU A 109 -5.15 11.95 26.63
C LEU A 109 -4.84 12.42 25.19
N PRO A 110 -3.66 12.09 24.65
CA PRO A 110 -3.38 12.29 23.22
C PRO A 110 -4.38 11.55 22.34
N VAL A 111 -4.61 12.05 21.12
CA VAL A 111 -5.61 11.52 20.17
C VAL A 111 -5.20 10.13 19.67
N LEU A 112 -6.15 9.20 19.57
CA LEU A 112 -6.05 8.03 18.70
C LEU A 112 -6.55 8.41 17.31
N LEU A 113 -5.64 8.46 16.34
CA LEU A 113 -5.91 8.85 14.96
C LEU A 113 -6.05 7.62 14.08
N PHE A 114 -6.98 7.60 13.14
CA PHE A 114 -7.12 6.52 12.16
C PHE A 114 -7.87 6.97 10.92
N GLY A 115 -7.60 6.36 9.80
CA GLY A 115 -8.16 6.73 8.50
C GLY A 115 -7.23 6.36 7.36
N SER A 116 -7.42 6.98 6.22
CA SER A 116 -6.61 6.86 5.00
C SER A 116 -6.91 8.05 4.08
N HIS A 117 -6.88 7.87 2.75
CA HIS A 117 -7.23 8.85 1.74
C HIS A 117 -8.50 8.45 0.97
N ILE A 118 -8.97 9.31 0.06
CA ILE A 118 -10.07 9.02 -0.85
C ILE A 118 -9.77 9.42 -2.30
N ASP A 119 -8.66 10.09 -2.55
CA ASP A 119 -8.23 10.34 -3.92
C ASP A 119 -7.72 9.06 -4.58
N SER A 120 -7.77 9.00 -5.89
CA SER A 120 -7.35 7.85 -6.69
C SER A 120 -6.37 8.27 -7.78
N VAL A 121 -5.61 7.31 -8.31
CA VAL A 121 -4.93 7.48 -9.60
C VAL A 121 -5.96 7.65 -10.74
N PRO A 122 -5.57 8.21 -11.91
CA PRO A 122 -6.42 8.16 -13.10
C PRO A 122 -6.74 6.70 -13.47
N HIS A 123 -8.00 6.41 -13.78
CA HIS A 123 -8.49 5.07 -14.10
C HIS A 123 -8.19 4.02 -13.03
N GLY A 124 -8.19 4.44 -11.75
CA GLY A 124 -7.99 3.57 -10.59
C GLY A 124 -9.20 2.71 -10.23
N GLY A 125 -9.11 2.03 -9.10
CA GLY A 125 -10.19 1.28 -8.48
C GLY A 125 -11.09 2.14 -7.58
N ASN A 126 -11.88 1.46 -6.74
CA ASN A 126 -12.76 2.09 -5.76
C ASN A 126 -12.54 1.53 -4.35
N PHE A 127 -11.33 1.02 -4.07
CA PHE A 127 -11.01 0.38 -2.80
C PHE A 127 -9.73 0.95 -2.17
N ASP A 128 -8.78 1.34 -3.02
CA ASP A 128 -7.53 1.96 -2.63
C ASP A 128 -7.80 3.24 -1.83
N GLY A 129 -7.29 3.32 -0.59
CA GLY A 129 -7.59 4.38 0.37
C GLY A 129 -9.04 4.41 0.89
N ASP A 130 -10.02 4.25 -0.02
CA ASP A 130 -11.45 4.31 0.27
C ASP A 130 -11.88 3.32 1.34
N VAL A 131 -11.33 2.09 1.32
CA VAL A 131 -11.62 1.05 2.33
C VAL A 131 -11.24 1.54 3.72
N GLY A 132 -10.06 2.10 3.91
CA GLY A 132 -9.60 2.60 5.20
C GLY A 132 -10.41 3.78 5.68
N SER A 133 -10.66 4.74 4.81
CA SER A 133 -11.39 5.97 5.07
C SER A 133 -12.84 5.72 5.50
N LEU A 134 -13.57 4.91 4.75
CA LEU A 134 -14.96 4.61 5.05
C LEU A 134 -15.14 3.63 6.20
N SER A 135 -14.21 2.67 6.36
CA SER A 135 -14.17 1.80 7.53
C SER A 135 -13.95 2.58 8.82
N ALA A 136 -13.09 3.61 8.81
CA ALA A 136 -12.89 4.47 9.97
C ALA A 136 -14.19 5.17 10.41
N ILE A 137 -14.97 5.66 9.47
CA ILE A 137 -16.29 6.27 9.76
C ILE A 137 -17.28 5.22 10.30
N ASP A 138 -17.26 4.00 9.73
CA ASP A 138 -18.16 2.93 10.19
C ASP A 138 -17.79 2.41 11.58
N VAL A 139 -16.49 2.43 11.94
CA VAL A 139 -16.01 2.17 13.31
C VAL A 139 -16.61 3.18 14.29
N ILE A 140 -16.68 4.48 13.97
CA ILE A 140 -17.33 5.48 14.82
C ILE A 140 -18.83 5.15 15.02
N ARG A 141 -19.51 4.75 13.95
CA ARG A 141 -20.93 4.33 14.04
C ARG A 141 -21.08 3.12 14.96
N ALA A 142 -20.22 2.12 14.83
CA ALA A 142 -20.23 0.93 15.67
C ALA A 142 -19.96 1.26 17.16
N LEU A 143 -19.01 2.16 17.46
CA LEU A 143 -18.77 2.65 18.81
C LEU A 143 -20.00 3.34 19.41
N ASN A 144 -20.72 4.14 18.59
CA ASN A 144 -21.94 4.84 19.03
C ASN A 144 -23.11 3.86 19.25
N GLU A 145 -23.31 2.91 18.35
CA GLU A 145 -24.33 1.85 18.45
C GLU A 145 -24.09 0.95 19.68
N GLY A 146 -22.82 0.64 19.97
CA GLY A 146 -22.40 -0.10 21.18
C GLY A 146 -22.35 0.74 22.45
N HIS A 147 -22.63 2.05 22.39
CA HIS A 147 -22.50 2.99 23.52
C HIS A 147 -21.12 2.99 24.16
N ILE A 148 -20.08 2.70 23.39
CA ILE A 148 -18.69 2.64 23.87
C ILE A 148 -18.17 4.07 24.06
N LYS A 149 -17.74 4.38 25.27
CA LYS A 149 -17.00 5.60 25.59
C LYS A 149 -15.52 5.28 25.61
N THR A 150 -14.75 5.94 24.75
CA THR A 150 -13.30 5.80 24.71
C THR A 150 -12.64 6.69 25.75
N ARG A 151 -11.49 6.28 26.26
CA ARG A 151 -10.65 7.10 27.14
C ARG A 151 -9.99 8.21 26.37
N HIS A 152 -9.31 7.86 25.27
CA HIS A 152 -8.71 8.81 24.36
C HIS A 152 -9.76 9.55 23.52
N PRO A 153 -9.56 10.83 23.23
CA PRO A 153 -10.20 11.43 22.07
C PRO A 153 -9.84 10.64 20.80
N ILE A 154 -10.79 10.53 19.89
CA ILE A 154 -10.59 9.81 18.61
C ILE A 154 -10.76 10.79 17.46
N GLU A 155 -9.87 10.76 16.48
CA GLU A 155 -10.03 11.47 15.22
C GLU A 155 -9.96 10.52 14.03
N VAL A 156 -10.98 10.61 13.16
CA VAL A 156 -10.91 10.06 11.80
C VAL A 156 -10.23 11.09 10.92
N VAL A 157 -9.23 10.67 10.14
CA VAL A 157 -8.56 11.54 9.18
C VAL A 157 -8.75 11.04 7.76
N ILE A 158 -8.98 11.98 6.84
CA ILE A 158 -8.90 11.75 5.39
C ILE A 158 -7.76 12.62 4.86
N TRP A 159 -6.69 11.99 4.48
CA TRP A 159 -5.51 12.65 3.97
C TRP A 159 -5.74 13.22 2.57
N THR A 160 -5.11 14.33 2.26
CA THR A 160 -5.24 15.03 0.98
C THR A 160 -4.20 14.55 -0.01
N ASN A 161 -4.64 14.12 -1.21
CA ASN A 161 -3.79 13.82 -2.37
C ASN A 161 -2.63 12.88 -2.03
N GLU A 162 -2.97 11.69 -1.53
CA GLU A 162 -2.01 10.63 -1.23
C GLU A 162 -1.31 10.16 -2.49
N GLU A 163 -2.09 9.87 -3.54
CA GLU A 163 -1.68 9.30 -4.82
C GLU A 163 -0.82 10.24 -5.69
N GLY A 164 -0.87 11.55 -5.41
CA GLY A 164 -0.03 12.51 -6.12
C GLY A 164 -0.37 12.72 -7.58
N GLY A 165 -1.57 12.38 -8.01
CA GLY A 165 -2.01 12.44 -9.41
C GLY A 165 -1.96 13.82 -10.04
N ARG A 166 -1.86 14.90 -9.23
CA ARG A 166 -1.63 16.28 -9.67
C ARG A 166 -0.52 16.94 -8.86
N PHE A 167 0.10 17.95 -9.45
CA PHE A 167 1.16 18.78 -8.84
C PHE A 167 2.41 18.01 -8.41
N TYR A 168 2.55 16.71 -8.81
CA TYR A 168 3.68 15.85 -8.41
C TYR A 168 3.92 15.86 -6.89
N ALA A 169 2.85 15.74 -6.13
CA ALA A 169 2.83 15.93 -4.68
C ALA A 169 2.11 14.77 -3.97
N GLY A 170 2.60 13.55 -4.14
CA GLY A 170 2.10 12.37 -3.40
C GLY A 170 2.30 12.49 -1.89
N LEU A 171 1.46 11.82 -1.12
CA LEU A 171 1.43 11.88 0.36
C LEU A 171 1.33 13.32 0.87
N PHE A 172 0.65 14.21 0.11
CA PHE A 172 0.66 15.64 0.39
C PHE A 172 0.14 15.97 1.78
N GLY A 173 -1.01 15.43 2.15
CA GLY A 173 -1.68 15.71 3.42
C GLY A 173 -0.87 15.25 4.62
N SER A 174 -0.39 14.02 4.60
CA SER A 174 0.45 13.46 5.68
C SER A 174 1.84 14.10 5.73
N SER A 175 2.40 14.52 4.59
CA SER A 175 3.66 15.29 4.54
C SER A 175 3.50 16.64 5.19
N ALA A 176 2.36 17.33 5.02
CA ALA A 176 2.04 18.57 5.73
C ALA A 176 1.95 18.33 7.24
N ALA A 177 1.25 17.28 7.66
CA ALA A 177 1.13 16.87 9.06
C ALA A 177 2.49 16.55 9.70
N ALA A 178 3.40 15.92 8.96
CA ALA A 178 4.77 15.67 9.40
C ALA A 178 5.68 16.90 9.34
N GLY A 179 5.28 17.95 8.63
CA GLY A 179 6.07 19.17 8.45
C GLY A 179 7.26 19.01 7.50
N ILE A 180 7.15 18.13 6.50
CA ILE A 180 8.22 17.81 5.53
C ILE A 180 7.93 18.28 4.11
N LEU A 181 6.83 19.00 3.88
CA LEU A 181 6.55 19.56 2.57
C LEU A 181 7.62 20.54 2.12
N PRO A 182 8.00 20.57 0.82
CA PRO A 182 8.86 21.61 0.27
C PRO A 182 8.28 23.02 0.47
N ALA A 183 9.13 24.00 0.69
CA ALA A 183 8.68 25.38 0.98
C ALA A 183 7.91 26.00 -0.20
N ASP A 184 8.19 25.59 -1.42
CA ASP A 184 7.60 26.07 -2.67
C ASP A 184 6.36 25.28 -3.12
N ILE A 185 5.91 24.31 -2.33
CA ILE A 185 4.85 23.36 -2.71
C ILE A 185 3.58 24.07 -3.19
N ALA A 186 3.19 25.17 -2.52
CA ALA A 186 1.98 25.93 -2.86
C ALA A 186 2.04 26.62 -4.23
N ASP A 187 3.24 26.83 -4.77
CA ASP A 187 3.47 27.49 -6.06
C ASP A 187 3.58 26.50 -7.24
N ARG A 188 3.58 25.20 -6.96
CA ARG A 188 3.61 24.20 -8.01
C ARG A 188 2.42 24.33 -8.95
N GLN A 189 2.69 24.06 -10.21
CA GLN A 189 1.70 24.05 -11.27
C GLN A 189 1.55 22.63 -11.82
N ASP A 190 0.35 22.31 -12.26
CA ASP A 190 0.10 21.11 -13.03
C ASP A 190 0.41 21.33 -14.52
N GLU A 191 0.11 20.31 -15.34
CA GLU A 191 0.32 20.34 -16.80
C GLU A 191 -0.48 21.45 -17.51
N ASN A 192 -1.56 21.93 -16.92
CA ASN A 192 -2.42 22.99 -17.46
C ASN A 192 -2.02 24.39 -16.95
N GLY A 193 -0.99 24.48 -16.10
CA GLY A 193 -0.56 25.72 -15.48
C GLY A 193 -1.42 26.17 -14.29
N GLU A 194 -2.35 25.33 -13.82
CA GLU A 194 -3.13 25.61 -12.63
C GLU A 194 -2.26 25.46 -11.38
N LYS A 195 -2.47 26.33 -10.37
CA LYS A 195 -1.65 26.33 -9.17
C LYS A 195 -2.28 25.50 -8.05
N LEU A 196 -1.43 24.79 -7.30
CA LEU A 196 -1.85 24.01 -6.14
C LEU A 196 -2.60 24.88 -5.11
N ARG A 197 -2.11 26.09 -4.82
CA ARG A 197 -2.74 27.02 -3.85
C ARG A 197 -4.20 27.33 -4.16
N ASP A 198 -4.55 27.45 -5.43
CA ASP A 198 -5.92 27.80 -5.85
C ASP A 198 -6.87 26.64 -5.57
N TRP A 199 -6.45 25.43 -5.91
CA TRP A 199 -7.19 24.21 -5.63
C TRP A 199 -7.28 23.89 -4.14
N LEU A 200 -6.20 24.11 -3.38
CA LEU A 200 -6.20 23.95 -1.93
C LEU A 200 -7.24 24.86 -1.27
N THR A 201 -7.33 26.12 -1.71
CA THR A 201 -8.36 27.06 -1.24
C THR A 201 -9.78 26.56 -1.53
N ARG A 202 -10.03 26.02 -2.73
CA ARG A 202 -11.32 25.43 -3.11
C ARG A 202 -11.69 24.22 -2.25
N MET A 203 -10.71 23.47 -1.76
CA MET A 203 -10.90 22.32 -0.87
C MET A 203 -11.05 22.72 0.60
N GLY A 204 -11.02 24.01 0.92
CA GLY A 204 -11.17 24.54 2.28
C GLY A 204 -9.87 24.64 3.07
N GLY A 205 -8.71 24.42 2.42
CA GLY A 205 -7.38 24.64 2.99
C GLY A 205 -6.91 26.10 2.87
N ASP A 206 -5.70 26.36 3.32
CA ASP A 206 -5.07 27.69 3.31
C ASP A 206 -3.58 27.58 2.99
N ALA A 207 -3.23 27.84 1.73
CA ALA A 207 -1.86 27.74 1.25
C ALA A 207 -0.89 28.70 1.97
N SER A 208 -1.38 29.84 2.49
CA SER A 208 -0.55 30.80 3.24
C SER A 208 -0.21 30.30 4.64
N ARG A 209 -0.95 29.32 5.14
CA ARG A 209 -0.83 28.73 6.48
C ARG A 209 -0.56 27.23 6.45
N ILE A 210 -0.12 26.68 5.34
CA ILE A 210 0.06 25.22 5.16
C ILE A 210 0.96 24.61 6.26
N GLY A 211 1.94 25.35 6.76
CA GLY A 211 2.77 24.93 7.90
C GLY A 211 2.00 24.77 9.23
N ALA A 212 0.80 25.33 9.35
CA ALA A 212 -0.06 25.13 10.52
C ALA A 212 -0.75 23.75 10.53
N ALA A 213 -0.69 23.00 9.44
CA ALA A 213 -1.17 21.61 9.38
C ALA A 213 -0.24 20.65 10.14
N ARG A 214 0.98 21.08 10.52
CA ARG A 214 1.93 20.24 11.25
C ARG A 214 1.35 19.80 12.60
N ILE A 215 1.36 18.49 12.79
CA ILE A 215 0.95 17.86 14.05
C ILE A 215 2.15 17.80 15.00
N ALA A 216 1.94 18.26 16.23
CA ALA A 216 3.00 18.27 17.25
C ALA A 216 3.31 16.82 17.71
N PRO A 217 4.58 16.40 17.82
CA PRO A 217 4.94 15.13 18.41
C PRO A 217 4.32 14.97 19.82
N GLY A 218 3.75 13.79 20.11
CA GLY A 218 3.11 13.49 21.40
C GLY A 218 1.64 13.94 21.51
N SER A 219 1.09 14.70 20.56
CA SER A 219 -0.34 15.01 20.52
C SER A 219 -1.20 13.86 19.99
N VAL A 220 -0.60 12.91 19.26
CA VAL A 220 -1.21 11.71 18.76
C VAL A 220 -0.60 10.51 19.49
N ALA A 221 -1.46 9.71 20.16
CA ALA A 221 -1.07 8.50 20.88
C ALA A 221 -0.68 7.37 19.92
N GLY A 222 -1.30 7.33 18.75
CA GLY A 222 -1.02 6.38 17.69
C GLY A 222 -1.94 6.53 16.50
N TYR A 223 -1.55 5.95 15.39
CA TYR A 223 -2.29 5.96 14.13
C TYR A 223 -2.53 4.54 13.61
N LEU A 224 -3.75 4.28 13.17
CA LEU A 224 -4.14 3.04 12.52
C LEU A 224 -4.64 3.32 11.09
N GLU A 225 -4.13 2.56 10.14
CA GLU A 225 -4.59 2.60 8.75
C GLU A 225 -5.03 1.20 8.30
N LEU A 226 -6.27 1.09 7.84
CA LEU A 226 -6.77 -0.07 7.11
C LEU A 226 -6.63 0.21 5.62
N HIS A 227 -6.11 -0.75 4.86
CA HIS A 227 -5.91 -0.60 3.44
C HIS A 227 -6.10 -1.93 2.70
N ILE A 228 -6.25 -1.90 1.39
CA ILE A 228 -6.11 -3.10 0.57
C ILE A 228 -4.62 -3.43 0.42
N GLU A 229 -4.29 -4.71 0.18
CA GLU A 229 -2.88 -5.14 0.06
C GLU A 229 -2.18 -4.56 -1.18
N GLN A 230 -2.93 -4.27 -2.24
CA GLN A 230 -2.41 -3.92 -3.57
C GLN A 230 -1.49 -5.01 -4.19
N GLY A 231 -1.35 -6.13 -3.51
CA GLY A 231 -0.58 -7.31 -3.87
C GLY A 231 -1.41 -8.59 -3.79
N ALA A 232 -0.85 -9.71 -4.25
CA ALA A 232 -1.56 -10.98 -4.35
C ALA A 232 -1.34 -11.94 -3.16
N VAL A 233 -0.49 -11.58 -2.18
CA VAL A 233 -0.02 -12.51 -1.15
C VAL A 233 -1.16 -13.02 -0.28
N LEU A 234 -2.04 -12.14 0.18
CA LEU A 234 -3.20 -12.52 1.00
C LEU A 234 -4.22 -13.31 0.19
N ASP A 235 -4.50 -12.90 -1.04
CA ASP A 235 -5.44 -13.60 -1.92
C ASP A 235 -4.95 -15.00 -2.29
N GLU A 236 -3.68 -15.17 -2.63
CA GLU A 236 -3.07 -16.47 -2.92
C GLU A 236 -3.01 -17.37 -1.68
N ALA A 237 -2.66 -16.81 -0.53
CA ALA A 237 -2.61 -17.54 0.75
C ALA A 237 -3.99 -17.84 1.35
N LYS A 238 -5.08 -17.23 0.83
CA LYS A 238 -6.44 -17.29 1.39
C LYS A 238 -6.49 -16.83 2.85
N VAL A 239 -5.68 -15.82 3.20
CA VAL A 239 -5.63 -15.24 4.55
C VAL A 239 -6.38 -13.92 4.54
N PRO A 240 -7.38 -13.71 5.44
CA PRO A 240 -8.26 -12.54 5.40
C PRO A 240 -7.61 -11.25 5.89
N ILE A 241 -6.57 -11.32 6.72
CA ILE A 241 -5.98 -10.15 7.37
C ILE A 241 -4.46 -10.17 7.25
N GLY A 242 -3.92 -9.07 6.73
CA GLY A 242 -2.49 -8.78 6.76
C GLY A 242 -2.13 -7.90 7.96
N VAL A 243 -1.10 -8.31 8.70
CA VAL A 243 -0.47 -7.46 9.72
C VAL A 243 0.77 -6.84 9.10
N VAL A 244 0.70 -5.54 8.83
CA VAL A 244 1.78 -4.86 8.12
C VAL A 244 2.96 -4.64 9.05
N GLN A 245 4.13 -5.14 8.66
CA GLN A 245 5.38 -5.02 9.41
C GLN A 245 6.03 -3.64 9.28
N GLY A 246 5.72 -2.95 8.20
CA GLY A 246 6.22 -1.63 7.85
C GLY A 246 6.02 -1.35 6.36
N ILE A 247 6.29 -0.11 5.98
CA ILE A 247 6.30 0.37 4.60
C ILE A 247 7.75 0.38 4.14
N VAL A 248 8.01 -0.22 2.97
CA VAL A 248 9.38 -0.37 2.46
C VAL A 248 10.03 0.99 2.18
N GLY A 249 11.33 1.07 2.43
CA GLY A 249 12.15 2.15 1.91
C GLY A 249 12.43 1.97 0.44
N ILE A 250 12.74 3.07 -0.24
CA ILE A 250 13.03 3.11 -1.67
C ILE A 250 14.39 3.73 -1.88
N SER A 251 15.21 3.13 -2.75
CA SER A 251 16.42 3.73 -3.31
C SER A 251 16.30 3.77 -4.82
N LEU A 252 16.18 4.95 -5.39
CA LEU A 252 16.05 5.18 -6.83
C LEU A 252 17.31 5.87 -7.37
N ARG A 253 17.92 5.31 -8.42
CA ARG A 253 19.07 5.88 -9.13
C ARG A 253 18.79 5.93 -10.61
N THR A 254 19.26 6.96 -11.28
CA THR A 254 19.32 6.99 -12.75
C THR A 254 20.74 6.64 -13.19
N CYS A 255 20.87 5.60 -14.00
CA CYS A 255 22.13 5.13 -14.53
C CYS A 255 22.24 5.41 -16.03
N THR A 256 23.46 5.66 -16.53
CA THR A 256 23.74 5.93 -17.92
C THR A 256 24.93 5.09 -18.39
N ALA A 257 24.71 4.27 -19.42
CA ALA A 257 25.77 3.61 -20.17
C ALA A 257 26.18 4.53 -21.34
N THR A 258 27.48 4.85 -21.45
CA THR A 258 28.00 5.76 -22.47
C THR A 258 28.96 5.02 -23.40
N GLY A 259 28.47 4.71 -24.60
CA GLY A 259 29.21 4.07 -25.66
C GLY A 259 29.60 5.04 -26.78
N PHE A 260 29.59 4.53 -28.02
CA PHE A 260 29.92 5.34 -29.20
C PHE A 260 28.99 4.95 -30.36
N ALA A 261 28.14 5.89 -30.76
CA ALA A 261 27.23 5.71 -31.90
C ALA A 261 28.03 5.63 -33.19
N ASN A 262 27.82 4.55 -33.97
CA ASN A 262 28.48 4.36 -35.26
C ASN A 262 27.62 3.49 -36.17
N HIS A 263 27.98 3.38 -37.43
CA HIS A 263 27.26 2.60 -38.41
C HIS A 263 27.23 1.11 -38.05
N ALA A 264 26.04 0.54 -37.90
CA ALA A 264 25.86 -0.83 -37.42
C ALA A 264 26.40 -1.91 -38.38
N GLY A 265 26.35 -1.66 -39.70
CA GLY A 265 26.80 -2.63 -40.70
C GLY A 265 28.29 -2.62 -40.97
N THR A 266 28.98 -1.47 -40.82
CA THR A 266 30.40 -1.32 -41.16
C THR A 266 31.35 -1.37 -39.97
N THR A 267 30.85 -1.32 -38.73
CA THR A 267 31.64 -1.39 -37.51
C THR A 267 31.81 -2.84 -37.08
N PRO A 268 33.04 -3.41 -37.10
CA PRO A 268 33.29 -4.78 -36.64
C PRO A 268 32.90 -4.99 -35.17
N MET A 269 32.40 -6.17 -34.80
CA MET A 269 31.91 -6.50 -33.45
C MET A 269 32.93 -6.17 -32.34
N ASN A 270 34.19 -6.47 -32.56
CA ASN A 270 35.28 -6.26 -31.58
C ASN A 270 35.74 -4.79 -31.46
N ARG A 271 35.15 -3.86 -32.22
CA ARG A 271 35.44 -2.42 -32.15
C ARG A 271 34.27 -1.59 -31.68
N ARG A 272 33.18 -2.25 -31.31
CA ARG A 272 31.97 -1.57 -30.83
C ARG A 272 32.10 -1.13 -29.38
N LYS A 273 31.52 0.02 -29.06
CA LYS A 273 31.19 0.46 -27.70
C LYS A 273 29.70 0.60 -27.64
N ASP A 274 29.01 -0.54 -27.56
CA ASP A 274 27.55 -0.63 -27.65
C ASP A 274 26.91 -0.37 -26.30
N ALA A 275 26.36 0.83 -26.12
CA ALA A 275 25.72 1.22 -24.85
C ALA A 275 24.48 0.34 -24.53
N LEU A 276 23.77 -0.17 -25.53
CA LEU A 276 22.60 -1.01 -25.30
C LEU A 276 22.99 -2.41 -24.85
N ALA A 277 24.05 -2.99 -25.39
CA ALA A 277 24.55 -4.27 -24.95
C ALA A 277 25.00 -4.20 -23.47
N ALA A 278 25.76 -3.17 -23.10
CA ALA A 278 26.17 -2.95 -21.71
C ALA A 278 24.97 -2.71 -20.78
N ALA A 279 24.01 -1.87 -21.16
CA ALA A 279 22.82 -1.62 -20.37
C ALA A 279 21.94 -2.86 -20.21
N SER A 280 21.80 -3.69 -21.24
CA SER A 280 21.04 -4.94 -21.16
C SER A 280 21.64 -5.92 -20.14
N ARG A 281 22.98 -6.04 -20.12
CA ARG A 281 23.69 -6.80 -19.08
C ARG A 281 23.49 -6.21 -17.69
N ALA A 282 23.50 -4.88 -17.56
CA ALA A 282 23.25 -4.19 -16.30
C ALA A 282 21.85 -4.49 -15.75
N VAL A 283 20.81 -4.49 -16.61
CA VAL A 283 19.44 -4.89 -16.23
C VAL A 283 19.38 -6.32 -15.68
N LEU A 284 20.05 -7.25 -16.35
CA LEU A 284 20.12 -8.64 -15.86
C LEU A 284 20.87 -8.75 -14.54
N ALA A 285 21.97 -7.99 -14.37
CA ALA A 285 22.73 -7.94 -13.13
C ALA A 285 21.89 -7.43 -11.95
N VAL A 286 21.05 -6.40 -12.13
CA VAL A 286 20.11 -5.93 -11.09
C VAL A 286 19.21 -7.10 -10.65
N ARG A 287 18.58 -7.80 -11.60
CA ARG A 287 17.71 -8.93 -11.30
C ARG A 287 18.44 -10.06 -10.58
N GLU A 288 19.67 -10.39 -11.00
CA GLU A 288 20.48 -11.45 -10.41
C GLU A 288 20.85 -11.12 -8.96
N GLU A 289 21.38 -9.92 -8.69
CA GLU A 289 21.80 -9.51 -7.35
C GLU A 289 20.66 -9.40 -6.36
N VAL A 290 19.50 -8.91 -6.80
CA VAL A 290 18.29 -8.83 -5.97
C VAL A 290 17.78 -10.24 -5.62
N ARG A 291 17.78 -11.18 -6.57
CA ARG A 291 17.32 -12.57 -6.34
C ARG A 291 18.33 -13.39 -5.51
N ALA A 292 19.60 -13.03 -5.53
CA ALA A 292 20.62 -13.70 -4.73
C ALA A 292 20.53 -13.35 -3.24
N GLU A 293 19.92 -12.23 -2.87
CA GLU A 293 19.69 -11.84 -1.48
C GLU A 293 18.46 -12.55 -0.91
N PRO A 294 18.57 -13.22 0.25
CA PRO A 294 17.40 -13.82 0.90
C PRO A 294 16.41 -12.75 1.40
N GLY A 295 15.11 -12.96 1.21
CA GLY A 295 14.07 -12.08 1.74
C GLY A 295 13.03 -11.69 0.73
N ARG A 296 12.36 -10.55 0.98
CA ARG A 296 11.25 -10.03 0.17
C ARG A 296 11.60 -8.74 -0.58
N GLN A 297 12.87 -8.36 -0.62
CA GLN A 297 13.32 -7.20 -1.38
C GLN A 297 12.96 -7.32 -2.85
N VAL A 298 12.69 -6.19 -3.47
CA VAL A 298 12.47 -6.10 -4.91
C VAL A 298 13.42 -5.11 -5.54
N GLY A 299 13.75 -5.33 -6.83
CA GLY A 299 14.57 -4.41 -7.61
C GLY A 299 14.12 -4.41 -9.06
N THR A 300 13.98 -3.21 -9.62
CA THR A 300 13.34 -3.00 -10.92
C THR A 300 14.13 -2.02 -11.76
N VAL A 301 14.21 -2.32 -13.07
CA VAL A 301 14.55 -1.36 -14.12
C VAL A 301 13.29 -1.18 -14.96
N GLY A 302 12.54 -0.11 -14.69
CA GLY A 302 11.18 0.06 -15.23
C GLY A 302 11.13 0.60 -16.66
N TRP A 303 12.19 1.27 -17.12
CA TRP A 303 12.28 1.82 -18.48
C TRP A 303 13.73 1.94 -18.96
N MET A 304 13.89 2.12 -20.26
CA MET A 304 15.19 2.35 -20.88
C MET A 304 15.06 3.32 -22.04
N LYS A 305 15.86 4.39 -22.07
CA LYS A 305 15.95 5.34 -23.17
C LYS A 305 17.22 5.08 -23.95
N VAL A 306 17.06 4.74 -25.23
CA VAL A 306 18.18 4.40 -26.16
C VAL A 306 18.38 5.54 -27.15
N GLU A 307 19.63 6.00 -27.31
CA GLU A 307 19.99 7.09 -28.21
C GLU A 307 21.10 6.66 -29.17
N PRO A 308 20.94 6.90 -30.49
CA PRO A 308 19.88 7.62 -31.17
C PRO A 308 18.61 6.77 -31.44
N GLY A 309 18.56 5.48 -31.14
CA GLY A 309 17.38 4.62 -31.30
C GLY A 309 17.07 4.24 -32.75
N ALA A 310 18.06 4.17 -33.61
CA ALA A 310 17.92 3.78 -35.01
C ALA A 310 18.48 2.36 -35.25
N SER A 311 17.79 1.55 -36.05
CA SER A 311 18.11 0.15 -36.29
C SER A 311 19.47 -0.08 -36.99
N ASN A 312 20.00 0.90 -37.68
CA ASN A 312 21.27 0.85 -38.40
C ASN A 312 22.40 1.63 -37.72
N VAL A 313 22.20 2.04 -36.48
CA VAL A 313 23.21 2.78 -35.67
C VAL A 313 23.46 2.02 -34.35
N ILE A 314 24.74 1.78 -34.00
CA ILE A 314 25.12 1.26 -32.69
C ILE A 314 24.73 2.29 -31.65
N PRO A 315 23.97 1.93 -30.59
CA PRO A 315 23.58 2.88 -29.54
C PRO A 315 24.78 3.50 -28.82
N GLY A 316 24.81 4.84 -28.82
CA GLY A 316 25.87 5.61 -28.16
C GLY A 316 25.60 5.93 -26.70
N ARG A 317 24.34 5.93 -26.31
CA ARG A 317 23.92 6.25 -24.95
C ARG A 317 22.64 5.50 -24.58
N VAL A 318 22.61 4.97 -23.36
CA VAL A 318 21.41 4.37 -22.78
C VAL A 318 21.25 4.85 -21.35
N THR A 319 20.07 5.39 -21.04
CA THR A 319 19.71 5.82 -19.67
C THR A 319 18.59 4.92 -19.15
N PHE A 320 18.72 4.49 -17.87
CA PHE A 320 17.77 3.62 -17.22
C PHE A 320 17.75 3.84 -15.70
N PRO A 321 16.61 3.68 -15.00
CA PRO A 321 16.54 3.72 -13.55
C PRO A 321 16.94 2.38 -12.93
N VAL A 322 17.39 2.42 -11.69
CA VAL A 322 17.50 1.25 -10.80
C VAL A 322 16.77 1.60 -9.52
N GLU A 323 15.68 0.92 -9.26
CA GLU A 323 14.88 1.06 -8.03
C GLU A 323 15.04 -0.19 -7.17
N LEU A 324 15.29 -0.01 -5.87
CA LEU A 324 15.35 -1.07 -4.87
C LEU A 324 14.41 -0.74 -3.73
N ARG A 325 13.69 -1.76 -3.21
CA ARG A 325 12.79 -1.62 -2.06
C ARG A 325 12.98 -2.75 -1.05
N ASP A 326 13.03 -2.42 0.23
CA ASP A 326 13.00 -3.35 1.38
C ASP A 326 12.64 -2.59 2.67
N LEU A 327 12.29 -3.34 3.74
CA LEU A 327 12.13 -2.77 5.10
C LEU A 327 13.47 -2.49 5.79
N ASP A 328 14.56 -3.08 5.34
CA ASP A 328 15.92 -2.89 5.87
C ASP A 328 16.73 -1.99 4.94
N ALA A 329 16.93 -0.73 5.35
CA ALA A 329 17.75 0.24 4.61
C ALA A 329 19.18 -0.27 4.40
N GLY A 330 19.77 -0.93 5.40
CA GLY A 330 21.12 -1.51 5.29
C GLY A 330 21.20 -2.63 4.26
N LYS A 331 20.12 -3.41 4.07
CA LYS A 331 20.01 -4.41 3.00
C LYS A 331 19.94 -3.73 1.62
N ILE A 332 19.12 -2.67 1.48
CA ILE A 332 19.06 -1.87 0.25
C ILE A 332 20.46 -1.40 -0.14
N ASP A 333 21.23 -0.85 0.81
CA ASP A 333 22.59 -0.35 0.56
C ASP A 333 23.55 -1.48 0.14
N ARG A 334 23.50 -2.64 0.80
CA ARG A 334 24.35 -3.80 0.45
C ARG A 334 24.03 -4.31 -0.95
N VAL A 335 22.76 -4.45 -1.31
CA VAL A 335 22.33 -4.89 -2.65
C VAL A 335 22.75 -3.87 -3.71
N ALA A 336 22.52 -2.56 -3.44
CA ALA A 336 22.95 -1.49 -4.33
C ALA A 336 24.46 -1.50 -4.57
N ALA A 337 25.26 -1.70 -3.53
CA ALA A 337 26.72 -1.78 -3.66
C ALA A 337 27.17 -2.94 -4.57
N ARG A 338 26.57 -4.14 -4.42
CA ARG A 338 26.86 -5.28 -5.30
C ARG A 338 26.46 -5.00 -6.76
N ILE A 339 25.30 -4.39 -6.98
CA ILE A 339 24.85 -4.00 -8.32
C ILE A 339 25.85 -3.04 -8.96
N LEU A 340 26.32 -2.01 -8.23
CA LEU A 340 27.31 -1.07 -8.75
C LEU A 340 28.66 -1.74 -9.06
N GLN A 341 29.12 -2.68 -8.24
CA GLN A 341 30.30 -3.49 -8.53
C GLN A 341 30.14 -4.32 -9.81
N ARG A 342 28.95 -4.90 -10.02
CA ARG A 342 28.64 -5.61 -11.29
C ARG A 342 28.69 -4.65 -12.48
N PHE A 343 28.19 -3.42 -12.33
CA PHE A 343 28.25 -2.41 -13.39
C PHE A 343 29.69 -2.02 -13.74
N GLU A 344 30.59 -1.95 -12.77
CA GLU A 344 32.00 -1.73 -13.02
C GLU A 344 32.64 -2.89 -13.83
N VAL A 345 32.29 -4.15 -13.52
CA VAL A 345 32.74 -5.31 -14.30
C VAL A 345 32.23 -5.24 -15.73
N ILE A 346 30.93 -5.02 -15.92
CA ILE A 346 30.31 -4.89 -17.23
C ILE A 346 30.96 -3.73 -18.03
N SER A 347 31.20 -2.58 -17.37
CA SER A 347 31.85 -1.42 -18.00
C SER A 347 33.22 -1.74 -18.58
N ARG A 348 34.01 -2.54 -17.87
CA ARG A 348 35.33 -2.99 -18.34
C ARG A 348 35.22 -3.97 -19.51
N GLU A 349 34.34 -4.96 -19.39
CA GLU A 349 34.17 -6.01 -20.40
C GLU A 349 33.62 -5.49 -21.72
N GLU A 350 32.64 -4.58 -21.66
CA GLU A 350 31.99 -3.95 -22.85
C GLU A 350 32.77 -2.72 -23.36
N ASN A 351 33.79 -2.25 -22.60
CA ASN A 351 34.44 -0.97 -22.84
C ASN A 351 33.45 0.21 -22.97
N VAL A 352 32.41 0.21 -22.12
CA VAL A 352 31.31 1.16 -22.04
C VAL A 352 31.14 1.58 -20.59
N PRO A 353 31.56 2.78 -20.18
CA PRO A 353 31.34 3.29 -18.84
C PRO A 353 29.85 3.31 -18.47
N ILE A 354 29.51 2.83 -17.28
CA ILE A 354 28.18 2.95 -16.67
C ILE A 354 28.35 3.81 -15.42
N SER A 355 27.65 4.95 -15.37
CA SER A 355 27.63 5.85 -14.23
C SER A 355 26.21 6.01 -13.70
N CYS A 356 26.04 6.12 -12.38
CA CYS A 356 24.75 6.33 -11.74
C CYS A 356 24.76 7.61 -10.91
N THR A 357 23.59 8.25 -10.80
CA THR A 357 23.39 9.40 -9.89
C THR A 357 23.48 8.98 -8.43
N THR A 358 23.63 9.96 -7.53
CA THR A 358 23.30 9.77 -6.11
C THR A 358 21.86 9.29 -6.01
N PRO A 359 21.56 8.34 -5.09
CA PRO A 359 20.21 7.83 -4.96
C PRO A 359 19.25 8.90 -4.40
N ASP A 360 18.04 8.89 -4.89
CA ASP A 360 16.89 9.43 -4.17
C ASP A 360 16.45 8.36 -3.16
N LEU A 361 16.42 8.73 -1.87
CA LEU A 361 16.23 7.79 -0.77
C LEU A 361 14.96 8.16 0.01
N HIS A 362 14.05 7.19 0.11
CA HIS A 362 12.94 7.23 1.06
C HIS A 362 13.19 6.18 2.14
N ALA A 363 13.26 6.60 3.39
CA ALA A 363 13.50 5.68 4.50
C ALA A 363 12.30 4.74 4.71
N PRO A 364 12.52 3.47 5.09
CA PRO A 364 11.44 2.60 5.49
C PRO A 364 10.79 3.09 6.78
N ALA A 365 9.48 2.87 6.91
CA ALA A 365 8.74 3.17 8.12
C ALA A 365 8.22 1.86 8.75
N LEU A 366 8.77 1.47 9.89
CA LEU A 366 8.34 0.27 10.59
C LEU A 366 7.08 0.55 11.40
N THR A 367 6.12 -0.38 11.40
CA THR A 367 4.98 -0.32 12.31
C THR A 367 5.40 -0.72 13.72
N THR A 368 4.72 -0.18 14.72
CA THR A 368 5.03 -0.41 16.13
C THR A 368 4.65 -1.84 16.54
N SER A 369 5.52 -2.54 17.28
CA SER A 369 5.28 -3.94 17.72
C SER A 369 3.98 -4.10 18.50
N ALA A 370 3.71 -3.19 19.44
CA ALA A 370 2.48 -3.21 20.24
C ALA A 370 1.22 -3.11 19.37
N PHE A 371 1.26 -2.33 18.28
CA PHE A 371 0.15 -2.21 17.33
C PHE A 371 -0.02 -3.50 16.54
N ARG A 372 1.06 -4.12 16.05
CA ARG A 372 0.99 -5.43 15.37
C ARG A 372 0.41 -6.52 16.27
N GLU A 373 0.80 -6.55 17.54
CA GLU A 373 0.26 -7.49 18.53
C GLU A 373 -1.23 -7.24 18.79
N ALA A 374 -1.64 -5.97 18.92
CA ALA A 374 -3.03 -5.60 19.07
C ALA A 374 -3.87 -6.04 17.87
N ILE A 375 -3.38 -5.84 16.63
CA ILE A 375 -4.04 -6.27 15.39
C ILE A 375 -4.19 -7.80 15.35
N ARG A 376 -3.12 -8.57 15.65
CA ARG A 376 -3.20 -10.05 15.69
C ARG A 376 -4.20 -10.55 16.73
N ALA A 377 -4.17 -9.98 17.94
CA ALA A 377 -5.11 -10.34 18.99
C ALA A 377 -6.55 -10.04 18.58
N SER A 378 -6.80 -8.88 17.98
CA SER A 378 -8.12 -8.45 17.49
C SER A 378 -8.65 -9.33 16.36
N ALA A 379 -7.77 -9.73 15.42
CA ALA A 379 -8.12 -10.67 14.37
C ALA A 379 -8.45 -12.06 14.95
N GLY A 380 -7.65 -12.55 15.90
CA GLY A 380 -7.89 -13.82 16.59
C GLY A 380 -9.23 -13.86 17.33
N GLU A 381 -9.62 -12.77 18.01
CA GLU A 381 -10.95 -12.63 18.64
C GLU A 381 -12.11 -12.63 17.63
N ALA A 382 -11.86 -12.12 16.43
CA ALA A 382 -12.81 -12.18 15.33
C ALA A 382 -12.82 -13.55 14.60
N GLY A 383 -11.97 -14.49 15.01
CA GLY A 383 -11.81 -15.80 14.35
C GLY A 383 -11.11 -15.72 12.99
N LEU A 384 -10.35 -14.65 12.73
CA LEU A 384 -9.68 -14.39 11.47
C LEU A 384 -8.19 -14.74 11.55
N ALA A 385 -7.70 -15.50 10.55
CA ALA A 385 -6.28 -15.78 10.40
C ALA A 385 -5.51 -14.53 9.94
N THR A 386 -4.24 -14.44 10.34
CA THR A 386 -3.37 -13.31 9.98
C THR A 386 -2.11 -13.78 9.27
N LEU A 387 -1.54 -12.91 8.42
CA LEU A 387 -0.22 -13.09 7.81
C LEU A 387 0.57 -11.79 7.98
N ASP A 388 1.81 -11.92 8.42
CA ASP A 388 2.73 -10.78 8.51
C ASP A 388 3.36 -10.50 7.14
N LEU A 389 3.28 -9.24 6.68
CA LEU A 389 3.87 -8.83 5.41
C LEU A 389 4.27 -7.33 5.42
N PRO A 390 5.25 -6.93 4.60
CA PRO A 390 5.53 -5.52 4.38
C PRO A 390 4.51 -4.91 3.42
N SER A 391 4.34 -3.58 3.45
CA SER A 391 3.79 -2.85 2.31
C SER A 391 4.88 -2.56 1.29
N GLY A 392 4.66 -2.95 0.05
CA GLY A 392 5.49 -2.58 -1.10
C GLY A 392 5.17 -1.20 -1.68
N ALA A 393 4.02 -0.63 -1.32
CA ALA A 393 3.54 0.70 -1.71
C ALA A 393 3.79 1.72 -0.60
N GLY A 394 3.81 3.01 -0.96
CA GLY A 394 3.78 4.10 0.02
C GLY A 394 2.38 4.22 0.64
N HIS A 395 2.29 4.79 1.85
CA HIS A 395 1.03 5.08 2.54
C HIS A 395 1.22 6.28 3.46
N ASP A 396 0.13 6.95 3.81
CA ASP A 396 0.18 8.08 4.75
C ASP A 396 0.80 7.71 6.11
N ALA A 397 0.61 6.45 6.55
CA ALA A 397 1.25 5.92 7.75
C ALA A 397 2.78 6.07 7.75
N GLN A 398 3.44 6.12 6.57
CA GLN A 398 4.88 6.34 6.46
C GLN A 398 5.29 7.72 7.02
N ASN A 399 4.53 8.74 6.69
CA ASN A 399 4.77 10.09 7.17
C ASN A 399 4.29 10.27 8.62
N VAL A 400 3.19 9.64 8.99
CA VAL A 400 2.70 9.67 10.39
C VAL A 400 3.70 9.03 11.34
N ALA A 401 4.43 8.00 10.91
CA ALA A 401 5.49 7.35 11.68
C ALA A 401 6.62 8.31 12.13
N LEU A 402 6.74 9.50 11.50
CA LEU A 402 7.70 10.53 11.89
C LEU A 402 7.31 11.25 13.19
N PHE A 403 6.03 11.19 13.62
CA PHE A 403 5.56 11.91 14.80
C PHE A 403 4.69 11.09 15.75
N ALA A 404 4.23 9.88 15.36
CA ALA A 404 3.41 9.01 16.19
C ALA A 404 3.70 7.52 15.93
N PRO A 405 3.43 6.62 16.89
CA PRO A 405 3.40 5.17 16.66
C PRO A 405 2.34 4.82 15.60
N VAL A 406 2.64 3.86 14.70
CA VAL A 406 1.73 3.47 13.61
C VAL A 406 1.47 1.97 13.57
N GLY A 407 0.27 1.60 13.13
CA GLY A 407 -0.10 0.24 12.76
C GLY A 407 -0.91 0.24 11.46
N MET A 408 -0.75 -0.81 10.64
CA MET A 408 -1.53 -0.98 9.42
C MET A 408 -2.11 -2.38 9.32
N ILE A 409 -3.32 -2.45 8.78
CA ILE A 409 -4.08 -3.67 8.53
C ILE A 409 -4.31 -3.78 7.03
N PHE A 410 -3.98 -4.93 6.44
CA PHE A 410 -4.33 -5.20 5.06
C PHE A 410 -5.50 -6.18 4.93
N VAL A 411 -6.33 -5.95 3.89
CA VAL A 411 -7.30 -6.92 3.37
C VAL A 411 -6.90 -7.34 1.96
N PRO A 412 -7.30 -8.55 1.49
CA PRO A 412 -6.86 -9.07 0.20
C PRO A 412 -7.32 -8.20 -0.97
N SER A 413 -6.43 -8.00 -1.95
CA SER A 413 -6.73 -7.51 -3.29
C SER A 413 -6.86 -8.71 -4.23
N ARG A 414 -7.99 -8.89 -4.90
CA ARG A 414 -8.23 -10.00 -5.80
C ARG A 414 -7.21 -10.04 -6.94
N GLY A 415 -6.42 -11.11 -6.99
CA GLY A 415 -5.33 -11.27 -7.95
C GLY A 415 -4.20 -10.26 -7.80
N GLY A 416 -4.14 -9.50 -6.70
CA GLY A 416 -3.15 -8.45 -6.47
C GLY A 416 -3.31 -7.23 -7.37
N ILE A 417 -4.49 -7.04 -7.95
CA ILE A 417 -4.75 -5.93 -8.87
C ILE A 417 -5.08 -4.68 -8.06
N SER A 418 -4.34 -3.59 -8.30
CA SER A 418 -4.60 -2.24 -7.83
C SER A 418 -4.24 -1.21 -8.90
N HIS A 419 -4.60 0.08 -8.71
CA HIS A 419 -4.43 1.17 -9.67
C HIS A 419 -5.06 0.82 -11.04
N SER A 420 -6.21 0.17 -11.02
CA SER A 420 -6.87 -0.38 -12.20
C SER A 420 -8.38 -0.43 -12.01
N PRO A 421 -9.18 -0.26 -13.07
CA PRO A 421 -10.63 -0.50 -13.02
C PRO A 421 -11.02 -1.93 -12.60
N LEU A 422 -10.09 -2.88 -12.64
CA LEU A 422 -10.29 -4.28 -12.24
C LEU A 422 -9.98 -4.54 -10.77
N GLU A 423 -9.55 -3.54 -10.02
CA GLU A 423 -9.31 -3.61 -8.58
C GLU A 423 -10.57 -4.07 -7.85
N TYR A 424 -10.39 -5.01 -6.93
CA TYR A 424 -11.54 -5.55 -6.19
C TYR A 424 -11.13 -6.19 -4.87
N THR A 425 -11.87 -5.83 -3.84
CA THR A 425 -11.90 -6.47 -2.52
C THR A 425 -13.37 -6.78 -2.19
N SER A 426 -13.68 -7.98 -1.71
CA SER A 426 -15.07 -8.39 -1.49
C SER A 426 -15.72 -7.68 -0.29
N PRO A 427 -17.07 -7.57 -0.25
CA PRO A 427 -17.78 -6.98 0.90
C PRO A 427 -17.38 -7.64 2.24
N GLU A 428 -17.18 -8.96 2.23
CA GLU A 428 -16.78 -9.71 3.42
C GLU A 428 -15.35 -9.33 3.85
N GLN A 429 -14.41 -9.22 2.91
CA GLN A 429 -13.02 -8.85 3.20
C GLN A 429 -12.93 -7.43 3.75
N VAL A 430 -13.67 -6.48 3.16
CA VAL A 430 -13.78 -5.11 3.68
C VAL A 430 -14.32 -5.09 5.11
N ALA A 431 -15.42 -5.81 5.36
CA ALA A 431 -16.02 -5.88 6.69
C ALA A 431 -15.12 -6.60 7.71
N ASN A 432 -14.34 -7.60 7.29
CA ASN A 432 -13.34 -8.26 8.16
C ASN A 432 -12.24 -7.28 8.57
N GLY A 433 -11.71 -6.49 7.63
CA GLY A 433 -10.71 -5.46 7.94
C GLY A 433 -11.24 -4.40 8.89
N ALA A 434 -12.45 -3.89 8.64
CA ALA A 434 -13.11 -2.90 9.49
C ALA A 434 -13.42 -3.43 10.90
N GLU A 435 -13.81 -4.71 11.03
CA GLU A 435 -14.01 -5.36 12.33
C GLU A 435 -12.69 -5.46 13.12
N VAL A 436 -11.59 -5.82 12.45
CA VAL A 436 -10.27 -5.85 13.08
C VAL A 436 -9.82 -4.45 13.47
N LEU A 437 -10.07 -3.43 12.63
CA LEU A 437 -9.79 -2.02 12.96
C LEU A 437 -10.56 -1.57 14.20
N TYR A 438 -11.87 -1.87 14.29
CA TYR A 438 -12.71 -1.57 15.45
C TYR A 438 -12.13 -2.20 16.74
N ARG A 439 -11.89 -3.50 16.74
CA ARG A 439 -11.37 -4.23 17.91
C ARG A 439 -9.99 -3.73 18.31
N THR A 440 -9.13 -3.44 17.31
CA THR A 440 -7.79 -2.92 17.56
C THR A 440 -7.85 -1.55 18.22
N LEU A 441 -8.71 -0.64 17.73
CA LEU A 441 -8.90 0.68 18.31
C LEU A 441 -9.36 0.59 19.78
N VAL A 442 -10.38 -0.22 20.06
CA VAL A 442 -10.89 -0.43 21.43
C VAL A 442 -9.82 -1.04 22.35
N ARG A 443 -9.02 -1.97 21.83
CA ARG A 443 -7.93 -2.59 22.59
C ARG A 443 -6.81 -1.59 22.89
N LEU A 444 -6.43 -0.74 21.95
CA LEU A 444 -5.41 0.30 22.16
C LEU A 444 -5.92 1.38 23.13
N ASP A 445 -7.18 1.80 23.01
CA ASP A 445 -7.79 2.76 23.92
C ASP A 445 -7.75 2.31 25.40
N ALA A 446 -7.82 1.01 25.66
CA ALA A 446 -7.74 0.44 26.99
C ALA A 446 -6.31 0.38 27.59
N GLN A 447 -5.26 0.61 26.77
CA GLN A 447 -3.87 0.56 27.25
C GLN A 447 -3.48 1.87 27.95
N PRO A 448 -2.75 1.78 29.08
CA PRO A 448 -2.37 2.98 29.85
C PRO A 448 -1.33 3.87 29.12
N ASP A 449 -0.50 3.28 28.26
CA ASP A 449 0.55 3.99 27.52
C ASP A 449 0.84 3.28 26.19
N LEU A 450 0.66 3.99 25.09
CA LEU A 450 0.91 3.50 23.74
C LEU A 450 2.32 3.85 23.24
N SER A 451 3.09 4.64 23.98
CA SER A 451 4.46 5.04 23.63
C SER A 451 5.51 3.94 23.90
N ILE A 452 5.15 2.88 24.62
CA ILE A 452 6.05 1.80 25.08
C ILE A 452 6.35 0.80 23.94
N GLY A 453 6.63 1.24 22.74
CA GLY A 453 6.97 0.36 21.62
C GLY A 453 8.06 0.91 20.70
N ASN A 454 8.55 2.09 20.98
CA ASN A 454 9.52 2.81 20.12
C ASN A 454 10.97 2.71 20.64
N ARG A 455 11.40 1.56 21.19
CA ARG A 455 12.81 1.32 21.50
C ARG A 455 13.32 0.06 20.82
#